data_7913d644fedfdbe9381c3e85c4b9f03b
#
_entry.id   7913d644fedfdbe9381c3e85c4b9f03b
#
_cell.length_a   1.000
_cell.length_b   1.000
_cell.length_c   1.000
_cell.angle_alpha   90.00
_cell.angle_beta   90.00
_cell.angle_gamma   90.00
#
_symmetry.space_group_name_H-M   'P 1'
#
loop_
_entity.id
_entity.type
_entity.pdbx_description
1 polymer ?
#
loop_
_entity_poly.entity_id
_entity_poly.type
_entity_poly.pdbx_seq_one_letter_code
_entity_poly.pdbx_strand_id
1 'polypeptide(L)'
;LVDFIHSESRLKFPEYRAPGSDKWQQISWEEAFDRIAKHIKEDRDANFIEKNADGVTVNRWLSTGMLCASASSNETGYLTQKFTRALGMLAVDNQARV
;
A
#
# COMPACT_ATOMS: atom_id res chain seq x y z
N LEU A 1 2.10 -9.94 26.36
CA LEU A 1 1.59 -9.59 25.03
C LEU A 1 0.47 -8.55 25.10
N VAL A 2 -0.43 -8.67 26.06
CA VAL A 2 -1.53 -7.71 26.28
C VAL A 2 -1.00 -6.30 26.53
N ASP A 3 0.03 -6.17 27.34
CA ASP A 3 0.67 -4.88 27.66
C ASP A 3 1.28 -4.21 26.41
N PHE A 4 1.78 -4.98 25.46
CA PHE A 4 2.28 -4.45 24.18
C PHE A 4 1.15 -3.97 23.26
N ILE A 5 0.08 -4.74 23.18
CA ILE A 5 -1.07 -4.41 22.33
C ILE A 5 -1.76 -3.12 22.79
N HIS A 6 -1.83 -2.91 24.10
CA HIS A 6 -2.48 -1.76 24.73
C HIS A 6 -1.49 -0.70 25.27
N SER A 7 -0.23 -0.77 24.87
CA SER A 7 0.77 0.21 25.31
C SER A 7 0.41 1.63 24.88
N GLU A 8 0.66 2.58 25.77
CA GLU A 8 0.50 4.01 25.47
C GLU A 8 1.47 4.49 24.38
N SER A 9 2.61 3.84 24.24
CA SER A 9 3.60 4.15 23.20
C SER A 9 3.21 3.63 21.80
N ARG A 10 2.11 2.87 21.70
CA ARG A 10 1.64 2.37 20.42
C ARG A 10 1.14 3.49 19.52
N LEU A 11 1.54 3.48 18.25
CA LEU A 11 1.02 4.39 17.24
C LEU A 11 -0.48 4.14 17.03
N LYS A 12 -1.31 5.15 17.29
CA LYS A 12 -2.78 5.06 17.23
C LYS A 12 -3.38 5.83 16.05
N PHE A 13 -2.63 6.78 15.53
CA PHE A 13 -3.08 7.68 14.46
C PHE A 13 -2.03 7.72 13.35
N PRO A 14 -2.43 7.99 12.10
CA PRO A 14 -1.47 8.13 11.03
C PRO A 14 -0.57 9.34 11.26
N GLU A 15 0.68 9.21 10.85
CA GLU A 15 1.66 10.27 10.88
C GLU A 15 2.22 10.49 9.47
N TYR A 16 2.46 11.74 9.16
CA TYR A 16 3.04 12.17 7.90
C TYR A 16 4.39 12.84 8.13
N ARG A 17 5.36 12.47 7.32
CA ARG A 17 6.65 13.15 7.24
C ARG A 17 6.83 13.73 5.84
N ALA A 18 6.93 15.05 5.75
CA ALA A 18 7.13 15.71 4.48
C ALA A 18 8.49 15.34 3.86
N PRO A 19 8.63 15.31 2.52
CA PRO A 19 9.91 15.11 1.86
C PRO A 19 10.98 16.08 2.38
N GLY A 20 12.16 15.56 2.72
CA GLY A 20 13.26 16.34 3.29
C GLY A 20 13.12 16.74 4.76
N SER A 21 12.01 16.43 5.41
CA SER A 21 11.80 16.68 6.84
C SER A 21 12.28 15.50 7.69
N ASP A 22 12.76 15.78 8.88
CA ASP A 22 13.07 14.82 9.94
C ASP A 22 11.94 14.67 10.97
N LYS A 23 10.87 15.45 10.83
CA LYS A 23 9.76 15.52 11.79
C LYS A 23 8.52 14.80 11.26
N TRP A 24 7.92 14.00 12.15
CA TRP A 24 6.62 13.38 11.92
C TRP A 24 5.51 14.27 12.46
N GLN A 25 4.42 14.38 11.73
CA GLN A 25 3.22 15.10 12.12
C GLN A 25 2.03 14.15 12.14
N GLN A 26 1.29 14.14 13.23
CA GLN A 26 0.03 13.42 13.30
C GLN A 26 -0.97 14.09 12.36
N ILE A 27 -1.63 13.28 11.55
CA ILE A 27 -2.70 13.71 10.65
C ILE A 27 -3.96 12.89 10.93
N SER A 28 -5.11 13.33 10.40
CA SER A 28 -6.34 12.55 10.50
C SER A 28 -6.30 11.32 9.57
N TRP A 29 -7.14 10.33 9.87
CA TRP A 29 -7.35 9.18 8.98
C TRP A 29 -7.87 9.61 7.61
N GLU A 30 -8.77 10.58 7.57
CA GLU A 30 -9.34 11.14 6.34
C GLU A 30 -8.24 11.74 5.47
N GLU A 31 -7.40 12.59 6.04
CA GLU A 31 -6.26 13.18 5.34
C GLU A 31 -5.27 12.10 4.84
N ALA A 32 -4.98 11.09 5.67
CA ALA A 32 -4.09 10.00 5.27
C ALA A 32 -4.64 9.24 4.07
N PHE A 33 -5.92 8.87 4.08
CA PHE A 33 -6.55 8.18 2.97
C PHE A 33 -6.60 9.01 1.69
N ASP A 34 -6.91 10.30 1.80
CA ASP A 34 -6.93 11.20 0.65
C ASP A 34 -5.55 11.32 0.00
N ARG A 35 -4.51 11.49 0.80
CA ARG A 35 -3.12 11.56 0.30
C ARG A 35 -2.69 10.27 -0.38
N ILE A 36 -2.95 9.12 0.24
CA ILE A 36 -2.60 7.79 -0.30
C ILE A 36 -3.38 7.53 -1.60
N ALA A 37 -4.68 7.76 -1.60
CA ALA A 37 -5.53 7.55 -2.76
C ALA A 37 -5.12 8.43 -3.94
N LYS A 38 -4.76 9.69 -3.67
CA LYS A 38 -4.25 10.62 -4.68
C LYS A 38 -2.97 10.09 -5.32
N HIS A 39 -1.98 9.68 -4.53
CA HIS A 39 -0.73 9.12 -5.03
C HIS A 39 -0.95 7.84 -5.85
N ILE A 40 -1.78 6.94 -5.36
CA ILE A 40 -2.14 5.71 -6.09
C ILE A 40 -2.76 6.05 -7.43
N LYS A 41 -3.72 6.98 -7.44
CA LYS A 41 -4.42 7.37 -8.66
C LYS A 41 -3.49 8.05 -9.67
N GLU A 42 -2.71 9.01 -9.23
CA GLU A 42 -1.77 9.75 -10.10
C GLU A 42 -0.75 8.82 -10.75
N ASP A 43 -0.12 7.95 -9.96
CA ASP A 43 0.88 7.01 -10.48
C ASP A 43 0.26 5.96 -11.39
N ARG A 44 -0.90 5.42 -11.01
CA ARG A 44 -1.60 4.44 -11.82
C ARG A 44 -2.10 5.01 -13.14
N ASP A 45 -2.70 6.20 -13.13
CA ASP A 45 -3.19 6.86 -14.36
C ASP A 45 -2.03 7.14 -15.34
N ALA A 46 -0.85 7.47 -14.83
CA ALA A 46 0.33 7.73 -15.64
C ALA A 46 1.01 6.45 -16.19
N ASN A 47 0.90 5.31 -15.50
CA ASN A 47 1.75 4.14 -15.75
C ASN A 47 0.97 2.83 -16.01
N PHE A 48 -0.35 2.87 -16.00
CA PHE A 48 -1.17 1.68 -16.28
C PHE A 48 -1.10 1.31 -17.77
N ILE A 49 -0.87 0.04 -18.05
CA ILE A 49 -0.78 -0.50 -19.41
C ILE A 49 -1.91 -1.49 -19.62
N GLU A 50 -2.89 -1.12 -20.44
CA GLU A 50 -4.01 -2.00 -20.80
C GLU A 50 -3.56 -3.10 -21.77
N LYS A 51 -2.82 -2.73 -22.81
CA LYS A 51 -2.32 -3.65 -23.82
C LYS A 51 -0.82 -3.52 -24.02
N ASN A 52 -0.15 -4.63 -24.26
CA ASN A 52 1.28 -4.64 -24.60
C ASN A 52 1.52 -4.29 -26.10
N ALA A 53 2.78 -4.29 -26.53
CA ALA A 53 3.19 -4.01 -27.90
C ALA A 53 2.57 -4.96 -28.93
N ASP A 54 2.25 -6.19 -28.54
CA ASP A 54 1.65 -7.22 -29.40
C ASP A 54 0.11 -7.13 -29.44
N GLY A 55 -0.49 -6.13 -28.78
CA GLY A 55 -1.93 -5.93 -28.69
C GLY A 55 -2.66 -6.86 -27.72
N VAL A 56 -1.93 -7.61 -26.90
CA VAL A 56 -2.49 -8.49 -25.88
C VAL A 56 -2.90 -7.67 -24.66
N THR A 57 -4.11 -7.89 -24.15
CA THR A 57 -4.60 -7.24 -22.91
C THR A 57 -3.83 -7.76 -21.71
N VAL A 58 -3.14 -6.88 -21.01
CA VAL A 58 -2.30 -7.21 -19.87
C VAL A 58 -2.76 -6.55 -18.56
N ASN A 59 -3.46 -5.42 -18.63
CA ASN A 59 -4.01 -4.68 -17.49
C ASN A 59 -3.04 -4.58 -16.31
N ARG A 60 -1.80 -4.12 -16.56
CA ARG A 60 -0.72 -4.13 -15.59
C ARG A 60 -0.31 -2.74 -15.13
N TRP A 61 0.08 -2.66 -13.87
CA TRP A 61 0.67 -1.49 -13.25
C TRP A 61 1.96 -1.89 -12.54
N LEU A 62 3.11 -1.44 -13.05
CA LEU A 62 4.44 -1.88 -12.63
C LEU A 62 5.22 -0.86 -11.80
N SER A 63 4.79 0.40 -11.78
CA SER A 63 5.51 1.46 -11.06
C SER A 63 5.32 1.40 -9.55
N THR A 64 4.32 0.66 -9.08
CA THR A 64 4.04 0.46 -7.66
C THR A 64 3.93 -1.02 -7.34
N GLY A 65 4.46 -1.41 -6.20
CA GLY A 65 4.37 -2.77 -5.69
C GLY A 65 3.83 -2.81 -4.26
N MET A 66 3.58 -4.02 -3.77
CA MET A 66 3.13 -4.28 -2.40
C MET A 66 4.06 -5.27 -1.71
N LEU A 67 4.57 -4.88 -0.56
CA LEU A 67 5.28 -5.78 0.33
C LEU A 67 4.41 -6.09 1.55
N CYS A 68 4.09 -7.35 1.73
CA CYS A 68 3.23 -7.84 2.79
C CYS A 68 4.03 -8.45 3.95
N ALA A 69 3.41 -8.53 5.11
CA ALA A 69 3.95 -9.24 6.26
C ALA A 69 3.28 -10.61 6.44
N SER A 70 4.01 -11.56 7.04
CA SER A 70 3.47 -12.87 7.40
C SER A 70 2.63 -12.84 8.68
N ALA A 71 2.89 -11.86 9.56
CA ALA A 71 2.20 -11.70 10.84
C ALA A 71 0.89 -10.90 10.69
N SER A 72 0.01 -11.34 9.81
CA SER A 72 -1.30 -10.75 9.59
C SER A 72 -2.37 -11.83 9.53
N SER A 73 -3.64 -11.45 9.71
CA SER A 73 -4.74 -12.40 9.60
C SER A 73 -4.93 -12.87 8.15
N ASN A 74 -5.57 -14.04 7.97
CA ASN A 74 -5.89 -14.56 6.65
C ASN A 74 -6.81 -13.62 5.87
N GLU A 75 -7.74 -12.95 6.54
CA GLU A 75 -8.65 -11.98 5.94
C GLU A 75 -7.90 -10.77 5.41
N THR A 76 -6.94 -10.24 6.18
CA THR A 76 -6.07 -9.14 5.73
C THR A 76 -5.25 -9.55 4.52
N GLY A 77 -4.66 -10.74 4.52
CA GLY A 77 -3.89 -11.26 3.39
C GLY A 77 -4.75 -11.41 2.14
N TYR A 78 -5.95 -11.95 2.27
CA TYR A 78 -6.90 -12.10 1.17
C TYR A 78 -7.31 -10.74 0.58
N LEU A 79 -7.71 -9.79 1.42
CA LEU A 79 -8.09 -8.45 0.99
C LEU A 79 -6.94 -7.71 0.33
N THR A 80 -5.72 -7.82 0.86
CA THR A 80 -4.52 -7.22 0.26
C THR A 80 -4.29 -7.77 -1.14
N GLN A 81 -4.33 -9.08 -1.31
CA GLN A 81 -4.14 -9.71 -2.61
C GLN A 81 -5.24 -9.31 -3.61
N LYS A 82 -6.48 -9.27 -3.17
CA LYS A 82 -7.62 -8.85 -4.00
C LYS A 82 -7.49 -7.39 -4.43
N PHE A 83 -7.14 -6.52 -3.50
CA PHE A 83 -6.93 -5.09 -3.75
C PHE A 83 -5.79 -4.83 -4.74
N THR A 84 -4.64 -5.44 -4.52
CA THR A 84 -3.45 -5.25 -5.37
C THR A 84 -3.69 -5.74 -6.80
N ARG A 85 -4.35 -6.89 -6.95
CA ARG A 85 -4.73 -7.42 -8.27
C ARG A 85 -5.78 -6.57 -8.98
N ALA A 86 -6.77 -6.06 -8.25
CA ALA A 86 -7.79 -5.17 -8.83
C ALA A 86 -7.17 -3.88 -9.39
N LEU A 87 -6.09 -3.40 -8.79
CA LEU A 87 -5.35 -2.23 -9.29
C LEU A 87 -4.37 -2.55 -10.44
N GLY A 88 -4.09 -3.83 -10.68
CA GLY A 88 -3.15 -4.26 -11.73
C GLY A 88 -1.70 -4.37 -11.28
N MET A 89 -1.42 -4.32 -9.97
CA MET A 89 -0.07 -4.52 -9.44
C MET A 89 0.40 -5.95 -9.70
N LEU A 90 1.62 -6.09 -10.22
CA LEU A 90 2.28 -7.39 -10.41
C LEU A 90 3.38 -7.62 -9.38
N ALA A 91 4.02 -6.56 -8.90
CA ALA A 91 5.07 -6.64 -7.90
C ALA A 91 4.45 -6.78 -6.50
N VAL A 92 4.13 -8.00 -6.12
CA VAL A 92 3.59 -8.34 -4.79
C VAL A 92 4.49 -9.41 -4.19
N ASP A 93 5.03 -9.12 -3.02
CA ASP A 93 5.89 -10.06 -2.31
C ASP A 93 5.59 -10.06 -0.81
N ASN A 94 6.17 -11.02 -0.11
CA ASN A 94 5.93 -11.26 1.30
C ASN A 94 7.28 -11.51 1.99
N GLN A 95 7.43 -10.97 3.18
CA GLN A 95 8.64 -11.11 3.99
C GLN A 95 9.04 -12.59 4.20
N ALA A 96 8.11 -13.50 4.39
CA ALA A 96 8.39 -14.91 4.63
C ALA A 96 8.87 -15.66 3.38
N ARG A 97 8.68 -15.09 2.20
CA ARG A 97 9.08 -15.69 0.93
C ARG A 97 10.54 -15.42 0.56
N VAL A 98 11.13 -14.41 1.10
CA VAL A 98 12.49 -13.97 0.78
C VAL A 98 13.55 -14.96 1.29
#